data_c6980c748cddc8fe438ba41f70cbb237
#
_entry.id   c6980c748cddc8fe438ba41f70cbb237
#
_cell.length_a   1.000
_cell.length_b   1.000
_cell.length_c   1.000
_cell.angle_alpha   90.00
_cell.angle_beta   90.00
_cell.angle_gamma   90.00
#
_symmetry.space_group_name_H-M   'P 1'
#
loop_
_entity.id
_entity.type
_entity.pdbx_description
1 polymer ?
#
loop_
_entity_poly.entity_id
_entity_poly.type
_entity_poly.pdbx_seq_one_letter_code
_entity_poly.pdbx_strand_id
1 'polypeptide(L)'
;STPQLTLFPYTTLFRSGHKRKYRLIDSKRNKDGVPAVVKTIEYDPNRSARIALLFYADGEKRYIIAPNGLQVGSTLMSGANAAPEIGNALPLENIPVGTVIHNIELRPGQGAALVRSAGNFAQLTSREGKYCVIKLPSGEVRQILSACKATIGSVGNSDHGLESSGKAG
;
A
#
# COMPACT_ATOMS: atom_id res chain seq x y z
N SER A 1 12.08 15.87 -10.50
CA SER A 1 11.77 15.73 -10.87
C SER A 1 11.45 16.21 -10.84
N THR A 2 11.61 16.02 -10.48
CA THR A 2 11.37 16.02 -10.66
C THR A 2 11.02 16.54 -10.57
N PRO A 3 10.95 16.36 -10.45
CA PRO A 3 10.77 16.63 -10.45
C PRO A 3 10.48 17.21 -10.21
N GLN A 4 10.44 17.00 -9.87
CA GLN A 4 10.24 17.17 -9.87
C GLN A 4 9.92 17.75 -9.58
N LEU A 5 9.98 17.73 -9.29
CA LEU A 5 9.67 17.96 -9.22
C LEU A 5 9.43 18.70 -9.02
N THR A 6 9.44 18.65 -8.97
CA THR A 6 9.16 18.96 -8.94
C THR A 6 8.81 19.75 -8.80
N LEU A 7 8.80 19.67 -8.76
CA LEU A 7 8.35 20.05 -8.66
C LEU A 7 7.81 20.81 -8.36
N PHE A 8 7.77 20.96 -8.12
CA PHE A 8 7.21 21.41 -7.75
C PHE A 8 6.72 21.94 -7.18
N PRO A 9 6.56 22.01 -7.13
CA PRO A 9 6.24 22.21 -6.52
C PRO A 9 6.31 22.71 -5.81
N TYR A 10 6.72 22.53 -5.61
CA TYR A 10 6.96 22.70 -5.03
C TYR A 10 6.78 23.67 -4.55
N THR A 11 6.50 23.57 -4.57
CA THR A 11 6.47 24.29 -4.15
C THR A 11 5.98 25.04 -3.69
N THR A 12 5.51 25.04 -3.58
CA THR A 12 5.09 25.40 -3.03
C THR A 12 4.75 25.44 -2.34
N LEU A 13 4.84 25.32 -1.86
CA LEU A 13 4.62 25.18 -1.10
C LEU A 13 4.94 25.70 -0.23
N PHE A 14 5.37 26.27 0.22
CA PHE A 14 5.66 26.73 1.06
C PHE A 14 5.38 27.72 1.57
N ARG A 15 5.05 28.14 1.67
CA ARG A 15 4.66 28.81 2.22
C ARG A 15 4.43 28.82 3.56
N SER A 16 3.92 28.95 4.25
CA SER A 16 3.87 28.94 5.66
C SER A 16 4.98 28.06 6.17
N GLY A 17 5.68 28.45 7.10
CA GLY A 17 6.90 27.81 7.49
C GLY A 17 6.78 26.38 7.93
N HIS A 18 5.60 25.90 8.27
CA HIS A 18 5.51 24.52 8.65
C HIS A 18 4.69 23.71 7.73
N LYS A 19 4.85 23.95 6.50
CA LYS A 19 4.25 23.05 5.58
C LYS A 19 4.85 21.69 5.70
N ARG A 20 4.01 20.72 5.57
CA ARG A 20 4.41 19.34 5.65
C ARG A 20 5.05 18.91 4.37
N LYS A 21 6.06 18.06 4.49
CA LYS A 21 6.58 17.40 3.32
C LYS A 21 5.51 16.49 2.77
N TYR A 22 5.23 16.64 1.48
CA TYR A 22 4.32 15.72 0.82
C TYR A 22 5.11 14.51 0.34
N ARG A 23 4.69 13.31 0.75
CA ARG A 23 5.34 12.08 0.36
C ARG A 23 4.49 11.35 -0.64
N LEU A 24 5.06 11.09 -1.81
CA LEU A 24 4.36 10.35 -2.84
C LEU A 24 4.37 8.87 -2.52
N ILE A 25 3.19 8.29 -2.52
CA ILE A 25 3.04 6.86 -2.24
C ILE A 25 2.99 6.10 -3.56
N ASP A 26 3.79 5.06 -3.66
CA ASP A 26 3.81 4.19 -4.83
C ASP A 26 2.59 3.28 -4.76
N SER A 27 1.51 3.69 -5.41
CA SER A 27 0.28 2.94 -5.40
C SER A 27 0.27 1.82 -6.44
N LYS A 28 1.14 1.91 -7.43
CA LYS A 28 1.15 0.92 -8.51
C LYS A 28 2.00 -0.30 -8.21
N ARG A 29 3.01 -0.14 -7.39
CA ARG A 29 3.94 -1.22 -7.06
C ARG A 29 4.40 -1.95 -8.33
N ASN A 30 4.76 -1.17 -9.35
CA ASN A 30 5.04 -1.71 -10.68
C ASN A 30 6.52 -2.03 -10.91
N LYS A 31 7.33 -1.99 -9.86
CA LYS A 31 8.75 -2.36 -9.97
C LYS A 31 8.88 -3.85 -9.70
N ASP A 32 8.41 -4.63 -10.66
CA ASP A 32 8.31 -6.07 -10.50
C ASP A 32 9.68 -6.74 -10.50
N GLY A 33 9.83 -7.73 -9.64
CA GLY A 33 11.03 -8.56 -9.62
C GLY A 33 12.24 -7.94 -8.93
N VAL A 34 12.15 -6.69 -8.48
CA VAL A 34 13.28 -6.04 -7.80
C VAL A 34 13.01 -6.05 -6.30
N PRO A 35 13.86 -6.71 -5.50
CA PRO A 35 13.65 -6.72 -4.05
C PRO A 35 13.93 -5.35 -3.45
N ALA A 36 13.23 -5.04 -2.37
CA ALA A 36 13.39 -3.80 -1.64
C ALA A 36 13.46 -4.11 -0.15
N VAL A 37 14.25 -3.30 0.56
CA VAL A 37 14.39 -3.43 2.01
C VAL A 37 13.61 -2.28 2.66
N VAL A 38 12.84 -2.61 3.69
CA VAL A 38 12.14 -1.60 4.48
C VAL A 38 13.15 -0.88 5.36
N LYS A 39 13.37 0.40 5.08
CA LYS A 39 14.34 1.19 5.83
C LYS A 39 13.73 1.88 7.03
N THR A 40 12.54 2.45 6.86
CA THR A 40 11.85 3.13 7.95
C THR A 40 10.36 2.92 7.84
N ILE A 41 9.67 3.05 8.96
CA ILE A 41 8.22 3.11 9.00
C ILE A 41 7.88 4.43 9.66
N GLU A 42 7.16 5.30 8.93
CA GLU A 42 7.02 6.70 9.32
C GLU A 42 5.55 7.08 9.46
N TYR A 43 5.32 8.09 10.25
CA TYR A 43 4.03 8.75 10.35
C TYR A 43 3.91 9.78 9.23
N ASP A 44 2.82 9.75 8.49
CA ASP A 44 2.54 10.74 7.46
C ASP A 44 1.33 11.54 7.88
N PRO A 45 1.48 12.85 8.14
CA PRO A 45 0.35 13.66 8.59
C PRO A 45 -0.76 13.79 7.55
N ASN A 46 -0.51 13.42 6.30
CA ASN A 46 -1.49 13.56 5.24
C ASN A 46 -2.42 12.36 5.11
N ARG A 47 -2.23 11.31 5.92
CA ARG A 47 -3.07 10.11 5.82
C ARG A 47 -3.16 9.41 7.15
N SER A 48 -4.15 8.54 7.30
CA SER A 48 -4.37 7.82 8.54
C SER A 48 -3.40 6.67 8.75
N ALA A 49 -2.91 6.08 7.67
CA ALA A 49 -2.02 4.93 7.75
C ALA A 49 -0.57 5.38 7.84
N ARG A 50 0.27 4.57 8.48
CA ARG A 50 1.71 4.78 8.42
C ARG A 50 2.23 4.41 7.05
N ILE A 51 3.39 4.94 6.73
CA ILE A 51 4.04 4.65 5.45
C ILE A 51 5.42 4.05 5.71
N ALA A 52 5.89 3.29 4.74
CA ALA A 52 7.21 2.65 4.82
C ALA A 52 8.08 3.13 3.67
N LEU A 53 9.33 3.44 3.98
CA LEU A 53 10.30 3.82 2.97
C LEU A 53 11.05 2.57 2.53
N LEU A 54 11.02 2.30 1.24
CA LEU A 54 11.68 1.14 0.65
C LEU A 54 12.91 1.57 -0.13
N PHE A 55 14.00 0.84 0.08
CA PHE A 55 15.23 1.00 -0.70
C PHE A 55 15.32 -0.22 -1.61
N TYR A 56 15.14 0.00 -2.91
CA TYR A 56 15.20 -1.08 -3.89
C TYR A 56 16.64 -1.44 -4.22
N ALA A 57 16.85 -2.68 -4.64
CA ALA A 57 18.19 -3.18 -4.92
C ALA A 57 18.88 -2.40 -6.02
N ASP A 58 18.13 -1.76 -6.91
CA ASP A 58 18.69 -0.94 -8.00
C ASP A 58 18.97 0.49 -7.58
N GLY A 59 18.76 0.83 -6.32
CA GLY A 59 19.05 2.16 -5.80
C GLY A 59 17.85 3.09 -5.73
N GLU A 60 16.72 2.71 -6.28
CA GLU A 60 15.52 3.55 -6.21
C GLU A 60 14.90 3.48 -4.82
N LYS A 61 14.28 4.58 -4.40
CA LYS A 61 13.58 4.67 -3.12
C LYS A 61 12.13 5.01 -3.37
N ARG A 62 11.23 4.33 -2.68
CA ARG A 62 9.79 4.60 -2.80
C ARG A 62 9.12 4.46 -1.45
N TYR A 63 8.02 5.19 -1.28
CA TYR A 63 7.16 5.04 -0.11
C TYR A 63 5.97 4.16 -0.46
N ILE A 64 5.57 3.31 0.47
CA ILE A 64 4.32 2.55 0.34
C ILE A 64 3.53 2.69 1.63
N ILE A 65 2.24 2.37 1.58
CA ILE A 65 1.45 2.25 2.79
C ILE A 65 1.96 1.03 3.55
N ALA A 66 2.25 1.20 4.83
CA ALA A 66 2.84 0.14 5.64
C ALA A 66 1.75 -0.85 6.06
N PRO A 67 1.87 -2.13 5.71
CA PRO A 67 0.94 -3.13 6.22
C PRO A 67 1.18 -3.41 7.68
N ASN A 68 0.14 -3.90 8.35
CA ASN A 68 0.23 -4.28 9.74
C ASN A 68 1.21 -5.45 9.88
N GLY A 69 2.12 -5.34 10.83
CA GLY A 69 3.11 -6.39 11.06
C GLY A 69 4.39 -6.24 10.25
N LEU A 70 4.46 -5.23 9.38
CA LEU A 70 5.68 -4.98 8.64
C LEU A 70 6.78 -4.49 9.58
N GLN A 71 8.01 -4.96 9.37
CA GLN A 71 9.13 -4.60 10.22
C GLN A 71 10.24 -3.99 9.40
N VAL A 72 10.97 -3.06 10.03
CA VAL A 72 12.18 -2.49 9.44
C VAL A 72 13.17 -3.63 9.21
N GLY A 73 13.78 -3.63 8.03
CA GLY A 73 14.70 -4.68 7.64
C GLY A 73 14.09 -5.80 6.81
N SER A 74 12.76 -5.86 6.75
CA SER A 74 12.08 -6.86 5.91
C SER A 74 12.35 -6.61 4.44
N THR A 75 12.37 -7.67 3.66
CA THR A 75 12.52 -7.59 2.21
C THR A 75 11.17 -7.79 1.55
N LEU A 76 10.81 -6.89 0.66
CA LEU A 76 9.55 -6.93 -0.07
C LEU A 76 9.80 -7.03 -1.57
N MET A 77 8.82 -7.57 -2.28
CA MET A 77 8.91 -7.67 -3.74
C MET A 77 7.52 -7.53 -4.33
N SER A 78 7.46 -7.06 -5.57
CA SER A 78 6.23 -7.00 -6.34
C SER A 78 6.32 -7.95 -7.52
N GLY A 79 5.16 -8.32 -8.06
CA GLY A 79 5.11 -9.08 -9.30
C GLY A 79 4.54 -10.47 -9.10
N ALA A 80 4.33 -11.17 -10.22
CA ALA A 80 3.69 -12.47 -10.20
C ALA A 80 4.54 -13.53 -9.51
N ASN A 81 5.86 -13.34 -9.47
CA ASN A 81 6.78 -14.31 -8.88
C ASN A 81 7.05 -14.04 -7.40
N ALA A 82 6.47 -12.98 -6.84
CA ALA A 82 6.67 -12.68 -5.42
C ALA A 82 5.91 -13.70 -4.57
N ALA A 83 6.46 -13.99 -3.39
CA ALA A 83 5.79 -14.88 -2.46
C ALA A 83 4.58 -14.15 -1.84
N PRO A 84 3.51 -14.88 -1.47
CA PRO A 84 2.34 -14.25 -0.86
C PRO A 84 2.58 -13.93 0.61
N GLU A 85 3.48 -13.02 0.87
CA GLU A 85 3.87 -12.60 2.22
C GLU A 85 3.53 -11.15 2.45
N ILE A 86 3.38 -10.76 3.72
CA ILE A 86 2.96 -9.41 4.10
C ILE A 86 3.85 -8.37 3.44
N GLY A 87 3.22 -7.42 2.79
CA GLY A 87 3.91 -6.31 2.12
C GLY A 87 4.21 -6.56 0.65
N ASN A 88 4.16 -7.78 0.19
CA ASN A 88 4.38 -8.08 -1.23
C ASN A 88 3.13 -7.79 -2.04
N ALA A 89 3.32 -7.28 -3.25
CA ALA A 89 2.22 -6.94 -4.14
C ALA A 89 2.20 -7.92 -5.31
N LEU A 90 1.07 -8.57 -5.51
CA LEU A 90 0.91 -9.59 -6.55
C LEU A 90 -0.39 -9.36 -7.30
N PRO A 91 -0.46 -9.83 -8.58
CA PRO A 91 -1.76 -9.94 -9.23
C PRO A 91 -2.67 -10.86 -8.45
N LEU A 92 -3.96 -10.56 -8.43
CA LEU A 92 -4.92 -11.35 -7.66
C LEU A 92 -4.91 -12.82 -8.05
N GLU A 93 -4.60 -13.12 -9.31
CA GLU A 93 -4.55 -14.51 -9.77
C GLU A 93 -3.43 -15.30 -9.10
N ASN A 94 -2.44 -14.63 -8.54
CA ASN A 94 -1.32 -15.29 -7.86
C ASN A 94 -1.43 -15.26 -6.34
N ILE A 95 -2.52 -14.72 -5.81
CA ILE A 95 -2.74 -14.65 -4.37
C ILE A 95 -3.65 -15.80 -3.96
N PRO A 96 -3.29 -16.57 -2.93
CA PRO A 96 -4.15 -17.66 -2.48
C PRO A 96 -5.51 -17.17 -1.99
N VAL A 97 -6.56 -17.93 -2.29
CA VAL A 97 -7.88 -17.64 -1.81
C VAL A 97 -7.88 -17.69 -0.27
N GLY A 98 -8.57 -16.73 0.34
CA GLY A 98 -8.61 -16.61 1.78
C GLY A 98 -7.62 -15.62 2.35
N THR A 99 -6.73 -15.10 1.52
CA THR A 99 -5.70 -14.15 1.97
C THR A 99 -6.29 -12.78 2.25
N VAL A 100 -5.82 -12.16 3.33
CA VAL A 100 -6.15 -10.78 3.67
C VAL A 100 -5.28 -9.86 2.83
N ILE A 101 -5.89 -8.88 2.18
CA ILE A 101 -5.20 -7.99 1.24
C ILE A 101 -5.62 -6.54 1.44
N HIS A 102 -4.83 -5.64 0.90
CA HIS A 102 -5.14 -4.21 0.89
C HIS A 102 -4.52 -3.58 -0.36
N ASN A 103 -4.73 -2.28 -0.57
CA ASN A 103 -4.22 -1.55 -1.75
C ASN A 103 -4.61 -2.26 -3.04
N ILE A 104 -5.90 -2.41 -3.26
CA ILE A 104 -6.42 -3.19 -4.36
C ILE A 104 -6.70 -2.29 -5.56
N GLU A 105 -6.22 -2.68 -6.73
CA GLU A 105 -6.53 -1.98 -7.96
C GLU A 105 -7.92 -2.29 -8.45
N LEU A 106 -8.59 -1.30 -9.04
CA LEU A 106 -9.85 -1.52 -9.72
C LEU A 106 -9.64 -1.93 -11.17
N ARG A 107 -8.55 -1.48 -11.77
CA ARG A 107 -8.18 -1.84 -13.14
C ARG A 107 -6.69 -2.11 -13.17
N PRO A 108 -6.25 -3.08 -14.00
CA PRO A 108 -4.83 -3.42 -14.04
C PRO A 108 -3.98 -2.21 -14.42
N GLY A 109 -2.93 -1.98 -13.64
CA GLY A 109 -1.98 -0.91 -13.88
C GLY A 109 -2.42 0.48 -13.45
N GLN A 110 -3.64 0.62 -12.95
CA GLN A 110 -4.14 1.94 -12.58
C GLN A 110 -3.66 2.41 -11.22
N GLY A 111 -3.25 1.49 -10.37
CA GLY A 111 -2.81 1.81 -9.02
C GLY A 111 -3.88 1.53 -7.99
N ALA A 112 -3.47 1.48 -6.74
CA ALA A 112 -4.35 1.13 -5.64
C ALA A 112 -5.50 2.14 -5.50
N ALA A 113 -6.70 1.64 -5.38
CA ALA A 113 -7.89 2.47 -5.23
C ALA A 113 -8.72 2.08 -4.02
N LEU A 114 -8.69 0.82 -3.61
CA LEU A 114 -9.52 0.31 -2.51
C LEU A 114 -8.65 -0.10 -1.33
N VAL A 115 -9.22 0.02 -0.14
CA VAL A 115 -8.63 -0.50 1.11
C VAL A 115 -7.26 0.11 1.37
N ARG A 116 -7.25 1.42 1.63
CA ARG A 116 -6.01 2.15 1.87
C ARG A 116 -5.96 2.83 3.24
N SER A 117 -7.06 2.86 3.97
CA SER A 117 -7.12 3.55 5.27
C SER A 117 -6.65 2.64 6.39
N ALA A 118 -6.14 3.27 7.45
CA ALA A 118 -5.59 2.55 8.59
C ALA A 118 -6.54 1.51 9.14
N GLY A 119 -6.02 0.33 9.41
CA GLY A 119 -6.76 -0.75 10.01
C GLY A 119 -7.67 -1.52 9.07
N ASN A 120 -7.85 -1.07 7.84
CA ASN A 120 -8.75 -1.72 6.91
C ASN A 120 -8.08 -2.91 6.22
N PHE A 121 -8.90 -3.87 5.83
CA PHE A 121 -8.44 -5.00 5.05
C PHE A 121 -9.61 -5.56 4.26
N ALA A 122 -9.30 -6.29 3.21
CA ALA A 122 -10.27 -7.05 2.43
C ALA A 122 -9.80 -8.49 2.37
N GLN A 123 -10.66 -9.36 1.89
CA GLN A 123 -10.32 -10.78 1.79
C GLN A 123 -10.67 -11.29 0.41
N LEU A 124 -9.74 -12.02 -0.19
CA LEU A 124 -9.98 -12.70 -1.45
C LEU A 124 -10.78 -13.96 -1.16
N THR A 125 -12.06 -13.97 -1.55
CA THR A 125 -12.96 -15.07 -1.16
C THR A 125 -13.03 -16.17 -2.21
N SER A 126 -12.93 -15.83 -3.49
CA SER A 126 -12.94 -16.85 -4.53
C SER A 126 -12.35 -16.30 -5.82
N ARG A 127 -12.10 -17.20 -6.74
CA ARG A 127 -11.56 -16.86 -8.06
C ARG A 127 -12.37 -17.61 -9.10
N GLU A 128 -12.91 -16.87 -10.06
CA GLU A 128 -13.78 -17.44 -11.09
C GLU A 128 -13.34 -16.93 -12.44
N GLY A 129 -12.61 -17.75 -13.18
CA GLY A 129 -12.10 -17.36 -14.48
C GLY A 129 -11.14 -16.20 -14.36
N LYS A 130 -11.40 -15.13 -15.10
CA LYS A 130 -10.53 -13.95 -15.05
C LYS A 130 -10.99 -12.93 -14.01
N TYR A 131 -11.92 -13.28 -13.16
CA TYR A 131 -12.39 -12.41 -12.08
C TYR A 131 -12.12 -13.04 -10.74
N CYS A 132 -11.87 -12.17 -9.76
CA CYS A 132 -11.75 -12.56 -8.37
C CYS A 132 -12.84 -11.88 -7.57
N VAL A 133 -13.37 -12.57 -6.58
CA VAL A 133 -14.42 -12.04 -5.70
C VAL A 133 -13.75 -11.62 -4.41
N ILE A 134 -13.94 -10.35 -4.03
CA ILE A 134 -13.29 -9.75 -2.88
C ILE A 134 -14.34 -9.19 -1.95
N LYS A 135 -14.20 -9.52 -0.66
CA LYS A 135 -15.07 -8.99 0.39
C LYS A 135 -14.39 -7.78 1.01
N LEU A 136 -15.04 -6.62 0.90
CA LEU A 136 -14.52 -5.36 1.38
C LEU A 136 -14.84 -5.13 2.85
N PRO A 137 -14.15 -4.18 3.51
CA PRO A 137 -14.43 -3.89 4.93
C PRO A 137 -15.87 -3.48 5.22
N SER A 138 -16.55 -2.91 4.23
CA SER A 138 -17.96 -2.52 4.38
C SER A 138 -18.91 -3.71 4.38
N GLY A 139 -18.40 -4.91 4.07
CA GLY A 139 -19.24 -6.09 3.87
C GLY A 139 -19.66 -6.28 2.42
N GLU A 140 -19.41 -5.32 1.58
CA GLU A 140 -19.71 -5.39 0.17
C GLU A 140 -18.82 -6.42 -0.52
N VAL A 141 -19.37 -7.11 -1.50
CA VAL A 141 -18.62 -8.09 -2.29
C VAL A 141 -18.50 -7.55 -3.71
N ARG A 142 -17.28 -7.54 -4.25
CA ARG A 142 -17.01 -7.04 -5.59
C ARG A 142 -16.26 -8.06 -6.41
N GLN A 143 -16.53 -8.04 -7.72
CA GLN A 143 -15.74 -8.78 -8.69
C GLN A 143 -14.69 -7.84 -9.29
N ILE A 144 -13.45 -8.30 -9.30
CA ILE A 144 -12.33 -7.51 -9.82
C ILE A 144 -11.52 -8.41 -10.73
N LEU A 145 -10.99 -7.84 -11.82
CA LEU A 145 -10.18 -8.63 -12.75
C LEU A 145 -8.97 -9.23 -12.05
N SER A 146 -8.68 -10.48 -12.35
CA SER A 146 -7.55 -11.20 -11.74
C SER A 146 -6.20 -10.57 -12.01
N ALA A 147 -6.10 -9.77 -13.08
CA ALA A 147 -4.85 -9.09 -13.42
C ALA A 147 -4.58 -7.88 -12.51
N CYS A 148 -5.57 -7.43 -11.75
CA CYS A 148 -5.38 -6.33 -10.82
C CYS A 148 -4.44 -6.75 -9.70
N LYS A 149 -3.63 -5.81 -9.23
CA LYS A 149 -2.67 -6.05 -8.17
C LYS A 149 -3.25 -5.71 -6.81
N ALA A 150 -2.80 -6.42 -5.80
CA ALA A 150 -3.13 -6.12 -4.41
C ALA A 150 -1.93 -6.44 -3.55
N THR A 151 -1.87 -5.83 -2.37
CA THR A 151 -0.78 -6.06 -1.42
C THR A 151 -1.27 -6.96 -0.31
N ILE A 152 -0.44 -7.92 0.09
CA ILE A 152 -0.78 -8.89 1.12
C ILE A 152 -0.78 -8.22 2.48
N GLY A 153 -1.82 -8.50 3.27
CA GLY A 153 -1.93 -8.02 4.65
C GLY A 153 -3.00 -6.97 4.81
N SER A 154 -3.15 -6.46 6.03
CA SER A 154 -4.05 -5.36 6.33
C SER A 154 -3.26 -4.06 6.39
N VAL A 155 -3.95 -2.93 6.25
CA VAL A 155 -3.30 -1.62 6.38
C VAL A 155 -2.88 -1.42 7.82
N GLY A 156 -1.65 -0.97 8.03
CA GLY A 156 -1.11 -0.80 9.36
C GLY A 156 -1.70 0.39 10.10
N ASN A 157 -1.08 0.69 11.25
CA ASN A 157 -1.50 1.78 12.12
C ASN A 157 -2.88 1.57 12.71
N SER A 158 -3.18 0.32 13.07
CA SER A 158 -4.43 0.02 13.77
C SER A 158 -4.50 0.75 15.12
N ASP A 159 -3.35 1.12 15.66
CA ASP A 159 -3.30 1.89 16.92
C ASP A 159 -3.81 3.30 16.76
N HIS A 160 -3.95 3.78 15.54
CA HIS A 160 -4.43 5.14 15.29
C HIS A 160 -5.77 5.39 15.97
N GLY A 161 -6.68 4.44 15.85
CA GLY A 161 -7.98 4.57 16.48
C GLY A 161 -7.89 4.56 17.99
N LEU A 162 -7.03 3.71 18.54
CA LEU A 162 -6.84 3.65 19.97
C LEU A 162 -6.25 4.94 20.51
N GLU A 163 -5.28 5.49 19.81
CA GLU A 163 -4.69 6.76 20.22
C GLU A 163 -5.71 7.86 20.22
N SER A 164 -6.55 7.92 19.20
CA SER A 164 -7.61 8.92 19.13
C SER A 164 -8.57 8.78 20.28
N SER A 165 -8.97 7.58 20.60
CA SER A 165 -9.87 7.33 21.73
C SER A 165 -9.24 7.76 23.03
N GLY A 166 -7.98 7.43 23.22
CA GLY A 166 -7.27 7.81 24.40
C GLY A 166 -7.18 9.30 24.58
N LYS A 167 -6.98 10.02 23.51
CA LYS A 167 -6.91 11.47 23.57
C LYS A 167 -8.26 12.08 23.83
N ALA A 168 -9.28 11.51 23.25
CA ALA A 168 -10.63 12.02 23.45
C ALA A 168 -11.12 11.77 24.87
N GLY A 169 -10.67 10.69 25.44
CA GLY A 169 -10.97 10.38 26.80
C GLY A 169 -10.13 11.21 27.77
#